data_e5162e8a4a91685d43a978e99a6db72a
#
_entry.id   e5162e8a4a91685d43a978e99a6db72a
#
_cell.length_a   1.000
_cell.length_b   1.000
_cell.length_c   1.000
_cell.angle_alpha   90.00
_cell.angle_beta   90.00
_cell.angle_gamma   90.00
#
_symmetry.space_group_name_H-M   'P 1'
#
loop_
_entity.id
_entity.type
_entity.pdbx_description
1 polymer ?
#
loop_
_entity_poly.entity_id
_entity_poly.type
_entity_poly.pdbx_seq_one_letter_code
_entity_poly.pdbx_strand_id
1 'polypeptide(L)'
;VLCYIGMHTAVSALIASALVALTATDGFITTITSTWVSGIGQFATQNGLAFISASLFGYLMRETKSGEAVAMRMVRITGADHAPYIIAATAAILQLAGISSYMFIVSAMAFSLMKEANLPIYLGYAACVGVSPIVSFTLPGVTAMPNVLPTTYLGTTTWAAPGLSLACAAVGIVLAVCYLQHVIHKARKE
;
A
#
# COMPACT_ATOMS: atom_id res chain seq x y z
N VAL A 1 -11.69 2.02 -14.11
CA VAL A 1 -12.71 2.88 -14.73
C VAL A 1 -13.84 3.18 -13.73
N LEU A 2 -14.52 2.16 -13.15
CA LEU A 2 -15.67 2.37 -12.25
C LEU A 2 -15.33 3.22 -11.01
N CYS A 3 -14.16 3.04 -10.40
CA CYS A 3 -13.71 3.87 -9.29
C CYS A 3 -13.45 5.33 -9.70
N TYR A 4 -13.05 5.59 -10.95
CA TYR A 4 -12.89 6.95 -11.48
C TYR A 4 -14.22 7.69 -11.66
N ILE A 5 -15.30 6.94 -11.85
CA ILE A 5 -16.68 7.50 -11.96
C ILE A 5 -17.27 7.76 -10.56
N GLY A 6 -16.49 7.51 -9.48
CA GLY A 6 -16.91 7.75 -8.10
C GLY A 6 -17.64 6.56 -7.45
N MET A 7 -17.65 5.40 -8.08
CA MET A 7 -18.22 4.20 -7.46
C MET A 7 -17.33 3.67 -6.32
N HIS A 8 -17.96 3.21 -5.25
CA HIS A 8 -17.26 2.61 -4.14
C HIS A 8 -16.46 1.37 -4.58
N THR A 9 -15.22 1.23 -4.11
CA THR A 9 -14.28 0.18 -4.53
C THR A 9 -14.86 -1.23 -4.37
N ALA A 10 -15.60 -1.50 -3.29
CA ALA A 10 -16.23 -2.80 -3.06
C ALA A 10 -17.30 -3.13 -4.12
N VAL A 11 -18.10 -2.14 -4.53
CA VAL A 11 -19.11 -2.32 -5.58
C VAL A 11 -18.44 -2.54 -6.93
N SER A 12 -17.39 -1.79 -7.23
CA SER A 12 -16.58 -1.97 -8.44
C SER A 12 -15.94 -3.35 -8.53
N ALA A 13 -15.44 -3.88 -7.40
CA ALA A 13 -14.90 -5.22 -7.31
C ALA A 13 -15.96 -6.30 -7.53
N LEU A 14 -17.16 -6.13 -6.97
CA LEU A 14 -18.28 -7.05 -7.15
C LEU A 14 -18.73 -7.10 -8.62
N ILE A 15 -18.84 -5.95 -9.28
CA ILE A 15 -19.19 -5.88 -10.71
C ILE A 15 -18.11 -6.55 -11.56
N ALA A 16 -16.83 -6.29 -11.28
CA ALA A 16 -15.72 -6.93 -11.98
C ALA A 16 -15.73 -8.46 -11.79
N SER A 17 -15.97 -8.93 -10.57
CA SER A 17 -16.08 -10.35 -10.28
C SER A 17 -17.27 -11.00 -10.98
N ALA A 18 -18.40 -10.31 -11.07
CA ALA A 18 -19.57 -10.77 -11.80
C ALA A 18 -19.29 -10.90 -13.31
N LEU A 19 -18.58 -9.95 -13.90
CA LEU A 19 -18.16 -10.03 -15.30
C LEU A 19 -17.22 -11.22 -15.56
N VAL A 20 -16.28 -11.49 -14.67
CA VAL A 20 -15.40 -12.66 -14.76
C VAL A 20 -16.20 -13.96 -14.60
N ALA A 21 -17.16 -14.00 -13.68
CA ALA A 21 -18.02 -15.15 -13.46
C ALA A 21 -18.86 -15.54 -14.68
N LEU A 22 -19.20 -14.59 -15.57
CA LEU A 22 -19.87 -14.87 -16.84
C LEU A 22 -19.02 -15.72 -17.79
N THR A 23 -17.69 -15.66 -17.67
CA THR A 23 -16.76 -16.45 -18.47
C THR A 23 -16.31 -17.74 -17.78
N ALA A 24 -16.77 -17.99 -16.55
CA ALA A 24 -16.38 -19.16 -15.77
C ALA A 24 -17.08 -20.43 -16.26
N THR A 25 -16.37 -21.53 -16.29
CA THR A 25 -16.85 -22.85 -16.70
C THR A 25 -17.84 -23.46 -15.73
N ASP A 26 -17.77 -23.11 -14.44
CA ASP A 26 -18.57 -23.68 -13.35
C ASP A 26 -19.96 -23.05 -13.21
N GLY A 27 -20.30 -22.11 -14.08
CA GLY A 27 -21.56 -21.39 -14.06
C GLY A 27 -21.55 -20.15 -13.16
N PHE A 28 -22.28 -19.12 -13.59
CA PHE A 28 -22.30 -17.80 -12.97
C PHE A 28 -22.70 -17.84 -11.48
N ILE A 29 -23.80 -18.50 -11.15
CA ILE A 29 -24.34 -18.55 -9.80
C ILE A 29 -23.36 -19.25 -8.86
N THR A 30 -22.82 -20.40 -9.25
CA THR A 30 -21.86 -21.17 -8.46
C THR A 30 -20.59 -20.37 -8.20
N THR A 31 -20.07 -19.68 -9.22
CA THR A 31 -18.87 -18.86 -9.09
C THR A 31 -19.08 -17.70 -8.10
N ILE A 32 -20.21 -17.02 -8.14
CA ILE A 32 -20.50 -15.92 -7.22
C ILE A 32 -20.77 -16.42 -5.81
N THR A 33 -21.62 -17.42 -5.64
CA THR A 33 -22.10 -17.82 -4.31
C THR A 33 -21.12 -18.70 -3.55
N SER A 34 -20.34 -19.53 -4.23
CA SER A 34 -19.36 -20.40 -3.57
C SER A 34 -17.93 -19.87 -3.68
N THR A 35 -17.42 -19.67 -4.89
CA THR A 35 -16.01 -19.33 -5.08
C THR A 35 -15.67 -17.92 -4.57
N TRP A 36 -16.48 -16.93 -4.94
CA TRP A 36 -16.23 -15.55 -4.54
C TRP A 36 -16.47 -15.31 -3.03
N VAL A 37 -17.58 -15.82 -2.49
CA VAL A 37 -17.91 -15.70 -1.07
C VAL A 37 -16.90 -16.45 -0.20
N SER A 38 -16.51 -17.66 -0.61
CA SER A 38 -15.47 -18.44 0.07
C SER A 38 -14.11 -17.73 0.05
N GLY A 39 -13.75 -17.12 -1.08
CA GLY A 39 -12.52 -16.33 -1.19
C GLY A 39 -12.50 -15.12 -0.23
N ILE A 40 -13.60 -14.40 -0.09
CA ILE A 40 -13.71 -13.31 0.91
C ILE A 40 -13.59 -13.86 2.33
N GLY A 41 -14.27 -14.98 2.63
CA GLY A 41 -14.21 -15.62 3.93
C GLY A 41 -12.78 -16.05 4.31
N GLN A 42 -12.06 -16.67 3.39
CA GLN A 42 -10.67 -17.06 3.58
C GLN A 42 -9.76 -15.83 3.79
N PHE A 43 -9.92 -14.80 2.98
CA PHE A 43 -9.15 -13.57 3.14
C PHE A 43 -9.41 -12.92 4.50
N ALA A 44 -10.67 -12.85 4.93
CA ALA A 44 -11.04 -12.26 6.21
C ALA A 44 -10.48 -13.06 7.39
N THR A 45 -10.55 -14.38 7.34
CA THR A 45 -10.00 -15.23 8.42
C THR A 45 -8.48 -15.18 8.50
N GLN A 46 -7.79 -15.13 7.38
CA GLN A 46 -6.32 -15.09 7.34
C GLN A 46 -5.76 -13.71 7.74
N ASN A 47 -6.45 -12.63 7.39
CA ASN A 47 -5.90 -11.27 7.52
C ASN A 47 -6.67 -10.39 8.50
N GLY A 48 -7.89 -10.78 8.91
CA GLY A 48 -8.78 -9.95 9.72
C GLY A 48 -8.16 -9.47 11.02
N LEU A 49 -7.49 -10.35 11.76
CA LEU A 49 -6.82 -10.01 13.01
C LEU A 49 -5.68 -8.99 12.78
N ALA A 50 -4.92 -9.15 11.71
CA ALA A 50 -3.85 -8.22 11.35
C ALA A 50 -4.39 -6.82 11.02
N PHE A 51 -5.49 -6.74 10.27
CA PHE A 51 -6.15 -5.46 9.95
C PHE A 51 -6.72 -4.78 11.19
N ILE A 52 -7.40 -5.54 12.07
CA ILE A 52 -7.95 -5.02 13.32
C ILE A 52 -6.82 -4.48 14.21
N SER A 53 -5.77 -5.27 14.42
CA SER A 53 -4.61 -4.87 15.24
C SER A 53 -3.91 -3.64 14.69
N ALA A 54 -3.69 -3.56 13.38
CA ALA A 54 -3.07 -2.39 12.75
C ALA A 54 -3.94 -1.14 12.83
N SER A 55 -5.26 -1.29 12.68
CA SER A 55 -6.22 -0.19 12.84
C SER A 55 -6.24 0.33 14.28
N LEU A 56 -6.25 -0.58 15.25
CA LEU A 56 -6.18 -0.24 16.68
C LEU A 56 -4.86 0.47 17.01
N PHE A 57 -3.75 -0.01 16.50
CA PHE A 57 -2.45 0.62 16.67
C PHE A 57 -2.42 2.04 16.08
N GLY A 58 -2.94 2.23 14.87
CA GLY A 58 -3.04 3.55 14.24
C GLY A 58 -3.97 4.52 15.03
N TYR A 59 -5.06 3.99 15.60
CA TYR A 59 -5.94 4.76 16.48
C TYR A 59 -5.22 5.19 17.76
N LEU A 60 -4.54 4.26 18.45
CA LEU A 60 -3.78 4.55 19.65
C LEU A 60 -2.64 5.54 19.40
N MET A 61 -1.94 5.45 18.29
CA MET A 61 -0.91 6.42 17.91
C MET A 61 -1.46 7.84 17.75
N ARG A 62 -2.67 8.00 17.27
CA ARG A 62 -3.34 9.32 17.19
C ARG A 62 -3.80 9.82 18.55
N GLU A 63 -4.49 8.99 19.33
CA GLU A 63 -5.00 9.37 20.66
C GLU A 63 -3.87 9.74 21.63
N THR A 64 -2.79 8.98 21.62
CA THR A 64 -1.62 9.25 22.48
C THR A 64 -0.71 10.36 21.96
N LYS A 65 -0.99 10.92 20.78
CA LYS A 65 -0.11 11.86 20.07
C LYS A 65 1.32 11.36 19.85
N SER A 66 1.53 10.04 20.00
CA SER A 66 2.83 9.43 19.77
C SER A 66 3.30 9.60 18.32
N GLY A 67 2.37 9.56 17.36
CA GLY A 67 2.65 9.84 15.96
C GLY A 67 3.21 11.25 15.74
N GLU A 68 2.65 12.26 16.42
CA GLU A 68 3.14 13.65 16.37
C GLU A 68 4.55 13.77 16.98
N ALA A 69 4.80 13.12 18.11
CA ALA A 69 6.10 13.13 18.77
C ALA A 69 7.20 12.50 17.89
N VAL A 70 6.90 11.37 17.25
CA VAL A 70 7.81 10.73 16.30
C VAL A 70 8.04 11.62 15.08
N ALA A 71 6.96 12.21 14.53
CA ALA A 71 7.03 13.11 13.39
C ALA A 71 7.91 14.33 13.68
N MET A 72 7.69 15.02 14.79
CA MET A 72 8.51 16.17 15.21
C MET A 72 9.98 15.78 15.38
N ARG A 73 10.26 14.61 15.95
CA ARG A 73 11.62 14.13 16.11
C ARG A 73 12.30 13.87 14.75
N MET A 74 11.57 13.25 13.81
CA MET A 74 12.08 12.98 12.46
C MET A 74 12.33 14.28 11.69
N VAL A 75 11.39 15.22 11.70
CA VAL A 75 11.56 16.53 11.04
C VAL A 75 12.74 17.31 11.64
N ARG A 76 12.94 17.22 12.95
CA ARG A 76 14.07 17.89 13.61
C ARG A 76 15.44 17.30 13.20
N ILE A 77 15.50 16.00 12.89
CA ILE A 77 16.75 15.32 12.49
C ILE A 77 17.04 15.51 11.00
N THR A 78 16.02 15.39 10.15
CA THR A 78 16.18 15.34 8.69
C THR A 78 15.79 16.62 7.98
N GLY A 79 15.11 17.53 8.68
CA GLY A 79 14.51 18.74 8.09
C GLY A 79 13.11 18.46 7.50
N ALA A 80 12.26 19.49 7.55
CA ALA A 80 10.88 19.42 7.07
C ALA A 80 10.78 19.08 5.58
N ASP A 81 11.76 19.48 4.81
CA ASP A 81 11.83 19.25 3.36
C ASP A 81 11.85 17.78 2.98
N HIS A 82 12.32 16.93 3.86
CA HIS A 82 12.45 15.48 3.63
C HIS A 82 11.27 14.66 4.15
N ALA A 83 10.23 15.28 4.71
CA ALA A 83 9.07 14.59 5.27
C ALA A 83 8.42 13.57 4.30
N PRO A 84 8.17 13.88 3.01
CA PRO A 84 7.62 12.88 2.08
C PRO A 84 8.52 11.67 1.87
N TYR A 85 9.84 11.86 1.86
CA TYR A 85 10.81 10.77 1.70
C TYR A 85 10.87 9.87 2.93
N ILE A 86 10.72 10.43 4.13
CA ILE A 86 10.62 9.67 5.38
C ILE A 86 9.40 8.76 5.35
N ILE A 87 8.25 9.29 4.91
CA ILE A 87 7.01 8.51 4.76
C ILE A 87 7.22 7.38 3.77
N ALA A 88 7.78 7.67 2.60
CA ALA A 88 8.05 6.69 1.57
C ALA A 88 9.01 5.58 2.06
N ALA A 89 10.10 5.95 2.72
CA ALA A 89 11.07 5.01 3.27
C ALA A 89 10.45 4.13 4.37
N THR A 90 9.68 4.73 5.29
CA THR A 90 9.00 3.99 6.36
C THR A 90 7.99 3.00 5.79
N ALA A 91 7.19 3.42 4.82
CA ALA A 91 6.23 2.55 4.15
C ALA A 91 6.94 1.39 3.43
N ALA A 92 8.05 1.64 2.75
CA ALA A 92 8.85 0.64 2.07
C ALA A 92 9.44 -0.37 3.06
N ILE A 93 10.00 0.08 4.17
CA ILE A 93 10.58 -0.79 5.23
C ILE A 93 9.49 -1.70 5.83
N LEU A 94 8.33 -1.16 6.17
CA LEU A 94 7.22 -1.94 6.72
C LEU A 94 6.72 -2.99 5.72
N GLN A 95 6.67 -2.65 4.45
CA GLN A 95 6.30 -3.62 3.41
C GLN A 95 7.36 -4.70 3.18
N LEU A 96 8.65 -4.35 3.24
CA LEU A 96 9.72 -5.34 3.21
C LEU A 96 9.64 -6.32 4.38
N ALA A 97 9.21 -5.84 5.54
CA ALA A 97 8.94 -6.68 6.70
C ALA A 97 7.66 -7.55 6.56
N GLY A 98 6.95 -7.47 5.44
CA GLY A 98 5.72 -8.25 5.18
C GLY A 98 4.48 -7.72 5.87
N ILE A 99 4.50 -6.49 6.39
CA ILE A 99 3.37 -5.89 7.10
C ILE A 99 2.38 -5.34 6.08
N SER A 100 1.39 -6.15 5.69
CA SER A 100 0.36 -5.78 4.70
C SER A 100 -0.49 -4.58 5.12
N SER A 101 -0.64 -4.36 6.43
CA SER A 101 -1.45 -3.28 7.00
C SER A 101 -0.66 -1.98 7.24
N TYR A 102 0.51 -1.84 6.64
CA TYR A 102 1.39 -0.67 6.82
C TYR A 102 0.71 0.68 6.58
N MET A 103 -0.29 0.73 5.69
CA MET A 103 -1.01 1.98 5.39
C MET A 103 -1.67 2.60 6.61
N PHE A 104 -2.23 1.80 7.53
CA PHE A 104 -2.84 2.31 8.75
C PHE A 104 -1.80 2.93 9.69
N ILE A 105 -0.62 2.30 9.79
CA ILE A 105 0.48 2.77 10.62
C ILE A 105 1.07 4.06 10.02
N VAL A 106 1.39 4.02 8.73
CA VAL A 106 2.05 5.13 8.05
C VAL A 106 1.12 6.33 7.88
N SER A 107 -0.20 6.13 7.68
CA SER A 107 -1.14 7.23 7.52
C SER A 107 -1.23 8.11 8.76
N ALA A 108 -1.17 7.53 9.96
CA ALA A 108 -1.17 8.29 11.21
C ALA A 108 0.08 9.18 11.32
N MET A 109 1.24 8.64 10.95
CA MET A 109 2.50 9.38 10.94
C MET A 109 2.56 10.41 9.79
N ALA A 110 2.07 10.04 8.60
CA ALA A 110 2.07 10.90 7.43
C ALA A 110 1.28 12.19 7.66
N PHE A 111 0.11 12.09 8.31
CA PHE A 111 -0.70 13.25 8.66
C PHE A 111 0.10 14.24 9.51
N SER A 112 0.75 13.77 10.58
CA SER A 112 1.52 14.61 11.50
C SER A 112 2.77 15.18 10.83
N LEU A 113 3.48 14.38 10.01
CA LEU A 113 4.67 14.84 9.27
C LEU A 113 4.34 15.92 8.23
N MET A 114 3.26 15.75 7.47
CA MET A 114 2.85 16.74 6.47
C MET A 114 2.43 18.05 7.10
N LYS A 115 1.70 17.98 8.22
CA LYS A 115 1.30 19.16 8.97
C LYS A 115 2.50 19.94 9.51
N GLU A 116 3.47 19.25 10.09
CA GLU A 116 4.70 19.86 10.63
C GLU A 116 5.59 20.45 9.53
N ALA A 117 5.60 19.82 8.36
CA ALA A 117 6.35 20.29 7.19
C ALA A 117 5.64 21.43 6.41
N ASN A 118 4.44 21.85 6.82
CA ASN A 118 3.59 22.78 6.06
C ASN A 118 3.35 22.33 4.61
N LEU A 119 3.21 21.01 4.40
CA LEU A 119 2.94 20.42 3.09
C LEU A 119 1.52 19.86 3.03
N PRO A 120 0.90 19.86 1.84
CA PRO A 120 -0.43 19.29 1.66
C PRO A 120 -0.46 17.80 2.02
N ILE A 121 -1.52 17.36 2.69
CA ILE A 121 -1.67 15.99 3.21
C ILE A 121 -1.64 14.95 2.06
N TYR A 122 -2.14 15.30 0.87
CA TYR A 122 -2.13 14.39 -0.28
C TYR A 122 -0.71 13.95 -0.69
N LEU A 123 0.31 14.77 -0.42
CA LEU A 123 1.72 14.40 -0.66
C LEU A 123 2.18 13.25 0.24
N GLY A 124 1.69 13.19 1.47
CA GLY A 124 1.95 12.07 2.36
C GLY A 124 1.40 10.76 1.82
N TYR A 125 0.18 10.78 1.28
CA TYR A 125 -0.40 9.62 0.62
C TYR A 125 0.34 9.26 -0.66
N ALA A 126 0.68 10.23 -1.50
CA ALA A 126 1.44 10.01 -2.71
C ALA A 126 2.81 9.40 -2.42
N ALA A 127 3.49 9.84 -1.37
CA ALA A 127 4.76 9.28 -0.93
C ALA A 127 4.60 7.83 -0.42
N CYS A 128 3.58 7.57 0.39
CA CYS A 128 3.30 6.25 0.92
C CYS A 128 2.96 5.24 -0.18
N VAL A 129 2.03 5.59 -1.07
CA VAL A 129 1.51 4.68 -2.10
C VAL A 129 2.39 4.66 -3.35
N GLY A 130 3.17 5.71 -3.62
CA GLY A 130 4.00 5.79 -4.82
C GLY A 130 5.25 4.91 -4.80
N VAL A 131 5.92 4.80 -3.66
CA VAL A 131 7.21 4.08 -3.54
C VAL A 131 7.04 2.67 -2.99
N SER A 132 6.21 2.51 -1.96
CA SER A 132 6.12 1.24 -1.23
C SER A 132 5.64 0.05 -2.07
N PRO A 133 4.64 0.19 -2.97
CA PRO A 133 4.23 -0.93 -3.82
C PRO A 133 5.33 -1.39 -4.79
N ILE A 134 6.14 -0.45 -5.29
CA ILE A 134 7.26 -0.81 -6.18
C ILE A 134 8.21 -1.74 -5.46
N VAL A 135 8.56 -1.40 -4.21
CA VAL A 135 9.45 -2.24 -3.40
C VAL A 135 8.82 -3.61 -3.13
N SER A 136 7.55 -3.65 -2.74
CA SER A 136 6.88 -4.90 -2.37
C SER A 136 6.51 -5.81 -3.53
N PHE A 137 6.28 -5.25 -4.71
CA PHE A 137 5.84 -6.03 -5.88
C PHE A 137 6.99 -6.46 -6.79
N THR A 138 8.11 -5.77 -6.73
CA THR A 138 9.20 -6.02 -7.66
C THR A 138 10.46 -6.60 -7.03
N LEU A 139 10.69 -6.41 -5.74
CA LEU A 139 11.88 -7.00 -5.10
C LEU A 139 11.72 -8.51 -4.89
N PRO A 140 12.73 -9.31 -5.28
CA PRO A 140 12.68 -10.76 -5.09
C PRO A 140 12.75 -11.12 -3.60
N GLY A 141 12.04 -12.19 -3.23
CA GLY A 141 12.02 -12.70 -1.85
C GLY A 141 11.17 -11.91 -0.85
N VAL A 142 10.53 -10.82 -1.27
CA VAL A 142 9.63 -10.06 -0.39
C VAL A 142 8.37 -10.86 -0.10
N THR A 143 8.03 -10.98 1.18
CA THR A 143 6.88 -11.73 1.68
C THR A 143 5.59 -10.92 1.73
N ALA A 144 5.55 -9.78 1.05
CA ALA A 144 4.32 -9.00 0.91
C ALA A 144 3.26 -9.77 0.11
N MET A 145 1.99 -9.58 0.48
CA MET A 145 0.87 -10.34 -0.07
C MET A 145 0.82 -10.37 -1.62
N PRO A 146 1.03 -9.26 -2.33
CA PRO A 146 1.01 -9.28 -3.79
C PRO A 146 2.10 -10.14 -4.44
N ASN A 147 3.19 -10.37 -3.72
CA ASN A 147 4.30 -11.21 -4.19
C ASN A 147 4.12 -12.70 -3.81
N VAL A 148 3.42 -12.96 -2.70
CA VAL A 148 3.15 -14.33 -2.22
C VAL A 148 1.93 -14.94 -2.91
N LEU A 149 0.89 -14.14 -3.17
CA LEU A 149 -0.36 -14.63 -3.74
C LEU A 149 -0.16 -15.40 -5.08
N PRO A 150 0.63 -14.90 -6.05
CA PRO A 150 0.89 -15.64 -7.29
C PRO A 150 1.59 -16.97 -7.07
N THR A 151 2.41 -17.12 -6.03
CA THR A 151 3.11 -18.38 -5.78
C THR A 151 2.15 -19.52 -5.46
N THR A 152 1.05 -19.21 -4.77
CA THR A 152 0.03 -20.18 -4.37
C THR A 152 -0.76 -20.71 -5.58
N TYR A 153 -1.05 -19.86 -6.57
CA TYR A 153 -1.88 -20.21 -7.71
C TYR A 153 -1.08 -20.64 -8.94
N LEU A 154 0.14 -20.12 -9.12
CA LEU A 154 0.96 -20.35 -10.31
C LEU A 154 2.11 -21.34 -10.06
N GLY A 155 2.27 -21.85 -8.82
CA GLY A 155 3.35 -22.79 -8.48
C GLY A 155 4.76 -22.19 -8.65
N THR A 156 4.87 -20.86 -8.63
CA THR A 156 6.15 -20.12 -8.70
C THR A 156 6.72 -19.88 -7.30
N THR A 157 7.84 -19.21 -7.21
CA THR A 157 8.45 -18.78 -5.94
C THR A 157 8.58 -17.28 -5.89
N THR A 158 8.69 -16.70 -4.69
CA THR A 158 8.97 -15.27 -4.51
C THR A 158 10.34 -14.86 -5.06
N TRP A 159 11.18 -15.83 -5.43
CA TRP A 159 12.49 -15.64 -6.05
C TRP A 159 12.47 -15.91 -7.57
N ALA A 160 11.32 -15.98 -8.18
CA ALA A 160 11.21 -16.13 -9.63
C ALA A 160 11.85 -14.91 -10.33
N ALA A 161 12.71 -15.18 -11.31
CA ALA A 161 13.39 -14.17 -12.14
C ALA A 161 14.07 -13.02 -11.35
N PRO A 162 15.00 -13.28 -10.41
CA PRO A 162 15.53 -12.28 -9.49
C PRO A 162 16.25 -11.13 -10.20
N GLY A 163 16.95 -11.38 -11.32
CA GLY A 163 17.63 -10.34 -12.11
C GLY A 163 16.65 -9.34 -12.72
N LEU A 164 15.56 -9.84 -13.31
CA LEU A 164 14.52 -8.98 -13.88
C LEU A 164 13.80 -8.18 -12.79
N SER A 165 13.50 -8.83 -11.67
CA SER A 165 12.87 -8.21 -10.51
C SER A 165 13.70 -7.04 -9.95
N LEU A 166 15.02 -7.23 -9.81
CA LEU A 166 15.93 -6.17 -9.37
C LEU A 166 16.02 -5.01 -10.37
N ALA A 167 16.08 -5.30 -11.66
CA ALA A 167 16.10 -4.27 -12.70
C ALA A 167 14.80 -3.45 -12.68
N CYS A 168 13.65 -4.11 -12.61
CA CYS A 168 12.34 -3.44 -12.49
C CYS A 168 12.24 -2.61 -11.21
N ALA A 169 12.72 -3.12 -10.08
CA ALA A 169 12.74 -2.38 -8.82
C ALA A 169 13.59 -1.12 -8.92
N ALA A 170 14.80 -1.22 -9.46
CA ALA A 170 15.70 -0.07 -9.61
C ALA A 170 15.08 1.02 -10.49
N VAL A 171 14.57 0.65 -11.67
CA VAL A 171 13.89 1.60 -12.57
C VAL A 171 12.65 2.20 -11.90
N GLY A 172 11.83 1.37 -11.27
CA GLY A 172 10.61 1.80 -10.60
C GLY A 172 10.88 2.78 -9.45
N ILE A 173 11.88 2.51 -8.61
CA ILE A 173 12.27 3.39 -7.50
C ILE A 173 12.78 4.75 -8.05
N VAL A 174 13.61 4.74 -9.08
CA VAL A 174 14.11 5.97 -9.69
C VAL A 174 12.95 6.82 -10.22
N LEU A 175 12.04 6.20 -10.98
CA LEU A 175 10.87 6.90 -11.52
C LEU A 175 9.96 7.43 -10.41
N ALA A 176 9.71 6.66 -9.36
CA ALA A 176 8.89 7.08 -8.23
C ALA A 176 9.51 8.25 -7.46
N VAL A 177 10.81 8.21 -7.21
CA VAL A 177 11.52 9.31 -6.54
C VAL A 177 11.52 10.58 -7.42
N CYS A 178 11.79 10.47 -8.71
CA CYS A 178 11.71 11.60 -9.64
C CYS A 178 10.29 12.19 -9.70
N TYR A 179 9.28 11.34 -9.76
CA TYR A 179 7.88 11.79 -9.74
C TYR A 179 7.53 12.48 -8.43
N LEU A 180 7.93 11.90 -7.30
CA LEU A 180 7.70 12.49 -5.97
C LEU A 180 8.37 13.86 -5.85
N GLN A 181 9.62 14.01 -6.33
CA GLN A 181 10.32 15.29 -6.38
C GLN A 181 9.57 16.32 -7.22
N HIS A 182 9.07 15.90 -8.40
CA HIS A 182 8.30 16.79 -9.26
C HIS A 182 7.03 17.30 -8.58
N VAL A 183 6.28 16.40 -7.92
CA VAL A 183 5.04 16.75 -7.22
C VAL A 183 5.30 17.64 -6.01
N ILE A 184 6.35 17.37 -5.23
CA ILE A 184 6.76 18.22 -4.11
C ILE A 184 7.12 19.62 -4.59
N HIS A 185 7.88 19.71 -5.67
CA HIS A 185 8.30 21.00 -6.22
C HIS A 185 7.12 21.83 -6.74
N LYS A 186 6.12 21.15 -7.34
CA LYS A 186 4.87 21.78 -7.76
C LYS A 186 4.07 22.31 -6.58
N ALA A 187 3.87 21.49 -5.55
CA ALA A 187 3.12 21.86 -4.36
C ALA A 187 3.74 22.98 -3.52
N ARG A 188 5.05 23.22 -3.66
CA ARG A 188 5.73 24.35 -3.00
C ARG A 188 5.61 25.67 -3.77
N LYS A 189 5.19 25.63 -5.03
CA LYS A 189 4.98 26.83 -5.86
C LYS A 189 3.57 27.37 -5.81
N GLU A 190 2.63 26.54 -5.35
CA GLU A 190 1.23 26.91 -5.11
C GLU A 190 1.04 27.40 -3.68
#